data_5690a083011fe76028d9884612c6ce8d
#
_entry.id   5690a083011fe76028d9884612c6ce8d
#
_cell.length_a   1.000
_cell.length_b   1.000
_cell.length_c   1.000
_cell.angle_alpha   90.00
_cell.angle_beta   90.00
_cell.angle_gamma   90.00
#
_symmetry.space_group_name_H-M   'P 1'
#
loop_
_entity.id
_entity.type
_entity.pdbx_description
1 polymer ?
#
loop_
_entity_poly.entity_id
_entity_poly.type
_entity_poly.pdbx_seq_one_letter_code
_entity_poly.pdbx_strand_id
1 'polypeptide(L)'
;MKIKTILRQIRAVIPSQSNQQKKLFSIVAATLIITACASSTQAGLTGVTRSQLQLIPAAELNAQSKQAYQGMILDAKKSGAVDHNSRTAQRVKGVFKRLVPHTQNFRPDSDQFEWEINVIRSNELNAFAMPGGKMAVYSGIVEQLNLTDDEIAAIVGHEMAHVLREHSREKASQALVKTSGISIVASVLGVGEIGNELMQQAGDVAFSLPFSRTMESEADILGLELMALAGYDPNAAVTLWQKMLNASGGSGSSILSTHPSGPERITTLKSQIPKVAHLVN
;
A
#
# COMPACT_ATOMS: atom_id res chain seq x y z
N MET A 1 -4.47 0.00 -36.07
CA MET A 1 -3.90 1.01 -37.02
C MET A 1 -3.51 2.34 -36.36
N LYS A 2 -3.65 2.54 -35.03
CA LYS A 2 -3.34 3.81 -34.33
C LYS A 2 -1.92 3.92 -33.69
N ILE A 3 -1.26 2.82 -33.37
CA ILE A 3 0.05 2.83 -32.70
C ILE A 3 1.19 3.31 -33.62
N LYS A 4 1.16 2.95 -34.92
CA LYS A 4 2.18 3.39 -35.89
C LYS A 4 2.15 4.92 -36.17
N THR A 5 0.99 5.54 -36.02
CA THR A 5 0.80 6.99 -36.22
C THR A 5 1.37 7.77 -35.04
N ILE A 6 1.15 7.29 -33.80
CA ILE A 6 1.68 7.90 -32.56
C ILE A 6 3.21 7.81 -32.54
N LEU A 7 3.79 6.67 -32.88
CA LEU A 7 5.25 6.51 -32.96
C LEU A 7 5.90 7.41 -34.05
N ARG A 8 5.16 7.74 -35.12
CA ARG A 8 5.64 8.68 -36.14
C ARG A 8 5.62 10.14 -35.65
N GLN A 9 4.61 10.53 -34.87
CA GLN A 9 4.51 11.87 -34.26
C GLN A 9 5.57 12.09 -33.18
N ILE A 10 5.85 11.07 -32.35
CA ILE A 10 6.91 11.14 -31.33
C ILE A 10 8.30 11.31 -31.98
N ARG A 11 8.54 10.66 -33.14
CA ARG A 11 9.81 10.82 -33.89
C ARG A 11 10.00 12.21 -34.50
N ALA A 12 8.92 12.95 -34.73
CA ALA A 12 8.97 14.29 -35.35
C ALA A 12 9.25 15.43 -34.35
N VAL A 13 9.09 15.18 -33.05
CA VAL A 13 9.27 16.19 -31.97
C VAL A 13 10.64 16.12 -31.30
N ILE A 14 11.43 15.06 -31.55
CA ILE A 14 12.79 14.96 -31.01
C ILE A 14 13.76 15.61 -32.01
N PRO A 15 14.31 16.81 -31.69
CA PRO A 15 15.35 17.38 -32.53
C PRO A 15 16.52 16.43 -32.64
N SER A 16 17.19 16.42 -33.82
CA SER A 16 18.38 15.61 -34.11
C SER A 16 19.47 15.91 -33.11
N GLN A 17 19.46 15.15 -32.00
CA GLN A 17 20.48 15.28 -30.96
C GLN A 17 21.79 14.65 -31.40
N SER A 18 22.91 15.31 -31.09
CA SER A 18 24.23 14.79 -31.33
C SER A 18 24.46 13.47 -30.56
N ASN A 19 25.37 12.63 -31.04
CA ASN A 19 25.73 11.39 -30.35
C ASN A 19 26.21 11.59 -28.89
N GLN A 20 26.75 12.76 -28.57
CA GLN A 20 27.12 13.12 -27.20
C GLN A 20 25.90 13.40 -26.33
N GLN A 21 24.89 14.11 -26.85
CA GLN A 21 23.64 14.37 -26.12
C GLN A 21 22.86 13.07 -25.87
N LYS A 22 22.85 12.14 -26.83
CA LYS A 22 22.23 10.79 -26.66
C LYS A 22 22.95 9.98 -25.57
N LYS A 23 24.29 10.03 -25.53
CA LYS A 23 25.09 9.36 -24.49
C LYS A 23 24.84 9.99 -23.12
N LEU A 24 24.83 11.31 -23.02
CA LEU A 24 24.56 12.04 -21.79
C LEU A 24 23.15 11.73 -21.27
N PHE A 25 22.16 11.75 -22.15
CA PHE A 25 20.76 11.40 -21.80
C PHE A 25 20.64 9.94 -21.33
N SER A 26 21.34 9.00 -21.97
CA SER A 26 21.37 7.60 -21.55
C SER A 26 22.06 7.40 -20.19
N ILE A 27 23.11 8.14 -19.91
CA ILE A 27 23.81 8.10 -18.61
C ILE A 27 22.90 8.68 -17.51
N VAL A 28 22.27 9.83 -17.75
CA VAL A 28 21.35 10.46 -16.79
C VAL A 28 20.14 9.57 -16.53
N ALA A 29 19.55 8.97 -17.56
CA ALA A 29 18.44 8.04 -17.42
C ALA A 29 18.84 6.77 -16.63
N ALA A 30 20.04 6.22 -16.90
CA ALA A 30 20.56 5.07 -16.18
C ALA A 30 20.85 5.41 -14.70
N THR A 31 21.39 6.60 -14.42
CA THR A 31 21.65 7.05 -13.04
C THR A 31 20.35 7.25 -12.25
N LEU A 32 19.31 7.81 -12.88
CA LEU A 32 17.99 7.99 -12.27
C LEU A 32 17.32 6.64 -11.94
N ILE A 33 17.47 5.63 -12.77
CA ILE A 33 16.91 4.28 -12.51
C ILE A 33 17.65 3.61 -11.33
N ILE A 34 18.95 3.80 -11.19
CA ILE A 34 19.72 3.22 -10.08
C ILE A 34 19.30 3.84 -8.74
N THR A 35 18.96 5.13 -8.70
CA THR A 35 18.48 5.81 -7.48
C THR A 35 17.01 5.55 -7.17
N ALA A 36 16.23 5.04 -8.14
CA ALA A 36 14.82 4.73 -7.97
C ALA A 36 14.54 3.37 -7.30
N CYS A 37 15.59 2.55 -7.08
CA CYS A 37 15.47 1.26 -6.39
C CYS A 37 16.02 1.38 -4.97
N ALA A 38 15.13 1.55 -4.00
CA ALA A 38 15.49 1.63 -2.57
C ALA A 38 14.48 0.85 -1.71
N SER A 39 14.90 0.46 -0.50
CA SER A 39 13.95 0.00 0.51
C SER A 39 13.34 1.21 1.19
N SER A 40 12.03 1.25 1.33
CA SER A 40 11.32 2.33 2.04
C SER A 40 11.34 2.14 3.56
N THR A 41 11.77 0.97 4.05
CA THR A 41 11.82 0.65 5.48
C THR A 41 13.17 0.11 5.90
N GLN A 42 13.47 0.26 7.20
CA GLN A 42 14.53 -0.47 7.88
C GLN A 42 14.13 -1.94 8.09
N ALA A 43 15.11 -2.80 8.33
CA ALA A 43 14.91 -4.25 8.36
C ALA A 43 13.94 -4.75 9.45
N GLY A 44 13.93 -4.15 10.62
CA GLY A 44 13.31 -4.74 11.81
C GLY A 44 13.90 -6.11 12.17
N LEU A 45 13.26 -6.83 13.08
CA LEU A 45 13.63 -8.20 13.47
C LEU A 45 13.29 -9.23 12.39
N THR A 46 12.27 -8.95 11.61
CA THR A 46 11.75 -9.85 10.57
C THR A 46 12.49 -9.73 9.24
N GLY A 47 13.31 -8.67 9.07
CA GLY A 47 14.29 -8.57 7.98
C GLY A 47 13.72 -8.16 6.62
N VAL A 48 12.60 -7.44 6.57
CA VAL A 48 11.99 -6.98 5.30
C VAL A 48 12.76 -5.77 4.75
N THR A 49 13.61 -5.99 3.74
CA THR A 49 14.52 -4.97 3.16
C THR A 49 14.58 -4.98 1.63
N ARG A 50 13.68 -5.67 0.95
CA ARG A 50 13.70 -5.74 -0.52
C ARG A 50 13.69 -4.33 -1.12
N SER A 51 14.54 -4.10 -2.11
CA SER A 51 14.51 -2.88 -2.92
C SER A 51 13.25 -2.83 -3.79
N GLN A 52 12.66 -1.66 -3.89
CA GLN A 52 11.39 -1.40 -4.56
C GLN A 52 11.60 -0.38 -5.68
N LEU A 53 10.85 -0.52 -6.78
CA LEU A 53 10.83 0.45 -7.85
C LEU A 53 9.93 1.63 -7.45
N GLN A 54 10.50 2.81 -7.24
CA GLN A 54 9.82 4.00 -6.71
C GLN A 54 10.00 5.22 -7.62
N LEU A 55 9.51 5.12 -8.87
CA LEU A 55 9.64 6.18 -9.87
C LEU A 55 8.73 7.38 -9.60
N ILE A 56 7.54 7.13 -9.05
CA ILE A 56 6.55 8.18 -8.79
C ILE A 56 6.96 8.95 -7.53
N PRO A 57 6.93 10.30 -7.53
CA PRO A 57 7.19 11.08 -6.33
C PRO A 57 6.19 10.76 -5.21
N ALA A 58 6.69 10.46 -4.00
CA ALA A 58 5.83 10.11 -2.86
C ALA A 58 4.86 11.24 -2.51
N ALA A 59 5.32 12.48 -2.53
CA ALA A 59 4.51 13.66 -2.20
C ALA A 59 3.28 13.79 -3.12
N GLU A 60 3.45 13.53 -4.42
CA GLU A 60 2.38 13.60 -5.40
C GLU A 60 1.32 12.51 -5.14
N LEU A 61 1.76 11.26 -4.96
CA LEU A 61 0.85 10.16 -4.69
C LEU A 61 0.13 10.33 -3.35
N ASN A 62 0.80 10.87 -2.33
CA ASN A 62 0.19 11.18 -1.04
C ASN A 62 -0.88 12.28 -1.16
N ALA A 63 -0.64 13.32 -1.98
CA ALA A 63 -1.61 14.38 -2.22
C ALA A 63 -2.86 13.86 -2.93
N GLN A 64 -2.71 13.05 -3.97
CA GLN A 64 -3.82 12.39 -4.67
C GLN A 64 -4.60 11.45 -3.74
N SER A 65 -3.89 10.65 -2.93
CA SER A 65 -4.49 9.76 -1.93
C SER A 65 -5.32 10.51 -0.92
N LYS A 66 -4.80 11.62 -0.40
CA LYS A 66 -5.50 12.48 0.56
C LYS A 66 -6.80 13.01 -0.04
N GLN A 67 -6.76 13.50 -1.27
CA GLN A 67 -7.93 14.02 -1.97
C GLN A 67 -8.99 12.93 -2.20
N ALA A 68 -8.57 11.77 -2.71
CA ALA A 68 -9.46 10.63 -2.94
C ALA A 68 -10.11 10.13 -1.64
N TYR A 69 -9.30 9.99 -0.58
CA TYR A 69 -9.79 9.60 0.74
C TYR A 69 -10.80 10.61 1.32
N GLN A 70 -10.53 11.90 1.23
CA GLN A 70 -11.44 12.95 1.70
C GLN A 70 -12.78 12.91 0.97
N GLY A 71 -12.76 12.69 -0.36
CA GLY A 71 -13.98 12.50 -1.16
C GLY A 71 -14.81 11.32 -0.68
N MET A 72 -14.17 10.17 -0.50
CA MET A 72 -14.80 8.94 -0.04
C MET A 72 -15.40 9.10 1.38
N ILE A 73 -14.67 9.70 2.31
CA ILE A 73 -15.16 9.94 3.67
C ILE A 73 -16.31 10.96 3.67
N LEU A 74 -16.27 11.97 2.80
CA LEU A 74 -17.37 12.91 2.65
C LEU A 74 -18.64 12.22 2.17
N ASP A 75 -18.56 11.32 1.20
CA ASP A 75 -19.72 10.58 0.70
C ASP A 75 -20.22 9.57 1.75
N ALA A 76 -19.33 8.92 2.48
CA ALA A 76 -19.70 8.09 3.61
C ALA A 76 -20.40 8.90 4.74
N LYS A 77 -19.99 10.15 4.97
CA LYS A 77 -20.65 11.05 5.92
C LYS A 77 -22.06 11.44 5.44
N LYS A 78 -22.23 11.79 4.17
CA LYS A 78 -23.53 12.13 3.58
C LYS A 78 -24.54 10.98 3.71
N SER A 79 -24.08 9.73 3.52
CA SER A 79 -24.89 8.54 3.70
C SER A 79 -25.07 8.10 5.15
N GLY A 80 -24.46 8.79 6.11
CA GLY A 80 -24.47 8.42 7.51
C GLY A 80 -23.68 7.15 7.83
N ALA A 81 -22.80 6.69 6.93
CA ALA A 81 -22.06 5.45 7.08
C ALA A 81 -20.80 5.57 7.95
N VAL A 82 -20.26 6.76 8.17
CA VAL A 82 -19.09 6.90 9.06
C VAL A 82 -19.49 6.61 10.50
N ASP A 83 -18.81 5.63 11.10
CA ASP A 83 -19.05 5.20 12.46
C ASP A 83 -18.03 5.82 13.43
N HIS A 84 -18.53 6.69 14.30
CA HIS A 84 -17.68 7.38 15.27
C HIS A 84 -17.68 6.72 16.65
N ASN A 85 -18.78 6.07 17.05
CA ASN A 85 -19.09 5.80 18.45
C ASN A 85 -19.44 4.35 18.78
N SER A 86 -19.64 3.46 17.79
CA SER A 86 -19.91 2.06 18.10
C SER A 86 -18.74 1.41 18.85
N ARG A 87 -19.02 0.29 19.51
CA ARG A 87 -17.97 -0.53 20.14
C ARG A 87 -16.90 -0.94 19.09
N THR A 88 -17.31 -1.28 17.89
CA THR A 88 -16.41 -1.63 16.78
C THR A 88 -15.49 -0.46 16.44
N ALA A 89 -16.03 0.75 16.27
CA ALA A 89 -15.25 1.95 15.98
C ALA A 89 -14.26 2.30 17.11
N GLN A 90 -14.68 2.17 18.36
CA GLN A 90 -13.80 2.43 19.52
C GLN A 90 -12.65 1.42 19.57
N ARG A 91 -12.91 0.13 19.34
CA ARG A 91 -11.88 -0.92 19.31
C ARG A 91 -10.87 -0.69 18.18
N VAL A 92 -11.33 -0.48 16.95
CA VAL A 92 -10.46 -0.22 15.79
C VAL A 92 -9.58 1.00 16.01
N LYS A 93 -10.15 2.11 16.49
CA LYS A 93 -9.40 3.34 16.80
C LYS A 93 -8.41 3.14 17.96
N GLY A 94 -8.78 2.37 18.97
CA GLY A 94 -7.90 2.04 20.09
C GLY A 94 -6.69 1.23 19.64
N VAL A 95 -6.91 0.20 18.83
CA VAL A 95 -5.85 -0.62 18.21
C VAL A 95 -4.93 0.24 17.35
N PHE A 96 -5.50 1.01 16.43
CA PHE A 96 -4.74 1.90 15.55
C PHE A 96 -3.84 2.87 16.36
N LYS A 97 -4.40 3.51 17.38
CA LYS A 97 -3.64 4.44 18.23
C LYS A 97 -2.45 3.78 18.94
N ARG A 98 -2.56 2.49 19.28
CA ARG A 98 -1.45 1.74 19.88
C ARG A 98 -0.39 1.35 18.84
N LEU A 99 -0.78 1.09 17.59
CA LEU A 99 0.16 0.71 16.51
C LEU A 99 0.99 1.89 16.01
N VAL A 100 0.39 3.08 15.85
CA VAL A 100 1.03 4.25 15.22
C VAL A 100 2.41 4.58 15.82
N PRO A 101 2.65 4.64 17.13
CA PRO A 101 3.97 4.99 17.68
C PRO A 101 5.08 4.04 17.25
N HIS A 102 4.77 2.78 16.96
CA HIS A 102 5.74 1.76 16.59
C HIS A 102 6.14 1.78 15.11
N THR A 103 5.46 2.59 14.28
CA THR A 103 5.81 2.73 12.85
C THR A 103 7.21 3.29 12.64
N GLN A 104 7.70 4.13 13.56
CA GLN A 104 9.04 4.73 13.50
C GLN A 104 10.16 3.69 13.61
N ASN A 105 9.90 2.51 14.19
CA ASN A 105 10.89 1.42 14.23
C ASN A 105 11.25 0.90 12.83
N PHE A 106 10.35 1.09 11.85
CA PHE A 106 10.54 0.66 10.47
C PHE A 106 10.85 1.82 9.55
N ARG A 107 10.25 2.97 9.83
CA ARG A 107 10.37 4.16 8.99
C ARG A 107 10.44 5.43 9.85
N PRO A 108 11.64 6.01 10.05
CA PRO A 108 11.83 7.15 10.95
C PRO A 108 10.98 8.37 10.64
N ASP A 109 10.69 8.62 9.36
CA ASP A 109 9.85 9.75 8.88
C ASP A 109 8.34 9.44 8.93
N SER A 110 7.92 8.29 9.47
CA SER A 110 6.51 7.92 9.57
C SER A 110 5.71 8.77 10.55
N ASP A 111 6.36 9.54 11.42
CA ASP A 111 5.73 10.54 12.27
C ASP A 111 5.20 11.75 11.49
N GLN A 112 5.73 11.99 10.28
CA GLN A 112 5.26 13.03 9.37
C GLN A 112 4.02 12.59 8.56
N PHE A 113 3.63 11.31 8.64
CA PHE A 113 2.44 10.82 7.96
C PHE A 113 1.19 11.33 8.68
N GLU A 114 0.22 11.76 7.90
CA GLU A 114 -1.08 12.17 8.45
C GLU A 114 -1.94 10.94 8.77
N TRP A 115 -1.48 10.11 9.72
CA TRP A 115 -2.17 8.89 10.12
C TRP A 115 -3.62 9.15 10.53
N GLU A 116 -4.55 8.51 9.86
CA GLU A 116 -5.99 8.64 10.10
C GLU A 116 -6.68 7.31 9.82
N ILE A 117 -7.60 6.90 10.68
CA ILE A 117 -8.45 5.73 10.45
C ILE A 117 -9.92 6.09 10.68
N ASN A 118 -10.77 5.71 9.72
CA ASN A 118 -12.22 5.78 9.87
C ASN A 118 -12.83 4.38 9.81
N VAL A 119 -13.91 4.18 10.57
CA VAL A 119 -14.73 2.99 10.46
C VAL A 119 -15.97 3.33 9.65
N ILE A 120 -16.26 2.53 8.63
CA ILE A 120 -17.40 2.70 7.74
C ILE A 120 -18.39 1.58 7.98
N ARG A 121 -19.63 1.92 8.30
CA ARG A 121 -20.72 0.94 8.45
C ARG A 121 -21.02 0.32 7.09
N SER A 122 -20.71 -0.95 6.94
CA SER A 122 -20.97 -1.76 5.76
C SER A 122 -20.88 -3.23 6.12
N ASN A 123 -21.60 -4.06 5.39
CA ASN A 123 -21.49 -5.52 5.50
C ASN A 123 -20.28 -6.10 4.74
N GLU A 124 -19.53 -5.27 4.05
CA GLU A 124 -18.34 -5.74 3.32
C GLU A 124 -17.24 -6.21 4.26
N LEU A 125 -16.61 -7.32 3.92
CA LEU A 125 -15.38 -7.78 4.58
C LEU A 125 -14.20 -7.06 3.96
N ASN A 126 -13.96 -5.81 4.38
CA ASN A 126 -12.93 -4.96 3.78
C ASN A 126 -12.22 -4.07 4.80
N ALA A 127 -10.96 -3.79 4.51
CA ALA A 127 -10.14 -2.75 5.10
C ALA A 127 -9.14 -2.30 4.03
N PHE A 128 -8.65 -1.08 4.10
CA PHE A 128 -7.61 -0.61 3.20
C PHE A 128 -6.81 0.54 3.80
N ALA A 129 -5.60 0.72 3.28
CA ALA A 129 -4.78 1.89 3.54
C ALA A 129 -4.32 2.54 2.22
N MET A 130 -4.26 3.85 2.23
CA MET A 130 -3.78 4.68 1.13
C MET A 130 -2.45 5.35 1.49
N PRO A 131 -1.61 5.68 0.51
CA PRO A 131 -0.38 6.43 0.72
C PRO A 131 -0.58 7.64 1.64
N GLY A 132 0.41 7.91 2.50
CA GLY A 132 0.34 8.99 3.49
C GLY A 132 -0.43 8.65 4.78
N GLY A 133 -0.88 7.39 4.96
CA GLY A 133 -1.44 6.90 6.22
C GLY A 133 -2.95 7.07 6.39
N LYS A 134 -3.69 7.24 5.28
CA LYS A 134 -5.15 7.32 5.29
C LYS A 134 -5.77 5.93 5.21
N MET A 135 -6.60 5.55 6.18
CA MET A 135 -7.09 4.18 6.36
C MET A 135 -8.59 4.12 6.61
N ALA A 136 -9.21 3.05 6.17
CA ALA A 136 -10.58 2.73 6.55
C ALA A 136 -10.74 1.23 6.84
N VAL A 137 -11.61 0.93 7.80
CA VAL A 137 -12.05 -0.42 8.14
C VAL A 137 -13.57 -0.45 8.01
N TYR A 138 -14.11 -1.41 7.27
CA TYR A 138 -15.54 -1.62 7.19
C TYR A 138 -15.99 -2.43 8.40
N SER A 139 -17.11 -2.03 9.03
CA SER A 139 -17.59 -2.70 10.26
C SER A 139 -17.81 -4.21 10.05
N GLY A 140 -18.23 -4.59 8.84
CA GLY A 140 -18.50 -5.97 8.49
C GLY A 140 -17.34 -6.93 8.72
N ILE A 141 -16.10 -6.52 8.44
CA ILE A 141 -14.95 -7.43 8.64
C ILE A 141 -14.74 -7.74 10.13
N VAL A 142 -14.95 -6.76 11.00
CA VAL A 142 -14.80 -6.95 12.45
C VAL A 142 -15.96 -7.75 13.04
N GLU A 143 -17.18 -7.43 12.62
CA GLU A 143 -18.42 -7.95 13.20
C GLU A 143 -18.73 -9.36 12.69
N GLN A 144 -18.69 -9.58 11.37
CA GLN A 144 -19.04 -10.89 10.80
C GLN A 144 -17.99 -11.96 11.09
N LEU A 145 -16.69 -11.58 11.12
CA LEU A 145 -15.62 -12.51 11.48
C LEU A 145 -15.42 -12.60 13.00
N ASN A 146 -16.18 -11.84 13.78
CA ASN A 146 -16.07 -11.77 15.24
C ASN A 146 -14.59 -11.63 15.67
N LEU A 147 -13.93 -10.56 15.16
CA LEU A 147 -12.51 -10.35 15.40
C LEU A 147 -12.25 -9.91 16.84
N THR A 148 -11.20 -10.47 17.45
CA THR A 148 -10.60 -9.98 18.70
C THR A 148 -9.81 -8.69 18.46
N ASP A 149 -9.33 -8.01 19.51
CA ASP A 149 -8.48 -6.82 19.34
C ASP A 149 -7.12 -7.18 18.74
N ASP A 150 -6.58 -8.36 19.05
CA ASP A 150 -5.34 -8.86 18.43
C ASP A 150 -5.52 -9.13 16.93
N GLU A 151 -6.68 -9.68 16.52
CA GLU A 151 -6.99 -9.89 15.09
C GLU A 151 -7.25 -8.57 14.36
N ILE A 152 -7.85 -7.57 15.04
CA ILE A 152 -7.94 -6.20 14.51
C ILE A 152 -6.54 -5.60 14.36
N ALA A 153 -5.64 -5.83 15.31
CA ALA A 153 -4.26 -5.37 15.22
C ALA A 153 -3.51 -6.04 14.06
N ALA A 154 -3.78 -7.30 13.79
CA ALA A 154 -3.20 -8.00 12.65
C ALA A 154 -3.63 -7.38 11.31
N ILE A 155 -4.94 -7.07 11.12
CA ILE A 155 -5.39 -6.46 9.87
C ILE A 155 -4.95 -5.00 9.74
N VAL A 156 -5.07 -4.19 10.80
CA VAL A 156 -4.64 -2.79 10.79
C VAL A 156 -3.13 -2.70 10.62
N GLY A 157 -2.36 -3.55 11.27
CA GLY A 157 -0.90 -3.65 11.10
C GLY A 157 -0.47 -4.04 9.69
N HIS A 158 -1.19 -4.97 9.06
CA HIS A 158 -1.00 -5.35 7.65
C HIS A 158 -1.20 -4.14 6.71
N GLU A 159 -2.30 -3.41 6.89
CA GLU A 159 -2.59 -2.21 6.11
C GLU A 159 -1.53 -1.11 6.34
N MET A 160 -1.12 -0.89 7.59
CA MET A 160 -0.05 0.06 7.90
C MET A 160 1.27 -0.36 7.27
N ALA A 161 1.57 -1.66 7.20
CA ALA A 161 2.77 -2.17 6.53
C ALA A 161 2.78 -1.87 5.03
N HIS A 162 1.63 -1.94 4.34
CA HIS A 162 1.53 -1.48 2.95
C HIS A 162 1.90 -0.01 2.78
N VAL A 163 1.49 0.86 3.73
CA VAL A 163 1.85 2.29 3.71
C VAL A 163 3.34 2.48 3.96
N LEU A 164 3.89 1.85 5.01
CA LEU A 164 5.31 1.96 5.37
C LEU A 164 6.23 1.48 4.25
N ARG A 165 5.85 0.38 3.60
CA ARG A 165 6.55 -0.20 2.45
C ARG A 165 6.25 0.51 1.13
N GLU A 166 5.40 1.54 1.12
CA GLU A 166 4.99 2.25 -0.09
C GLU A 166 4.55 1.31 -1.24
N HIS A 167 3.88 0.20 -0.93
CA HIS A 167 3.50 -0.81 -1.92
C HIS A 167 2.62 -0.26 -3.04
N SER A 168 1.74 0.71 -2.74
CA SER A 168 0.94 1.40 -3.76
C SER A 168 1.80 2.20 -4.74
N ARG A 169 2.87 2.86 -4.23
CA ARG A 169 3.83 3.60 -5.05
C ARG A 169 4.65 2.67 -5.95
N GLU A 170 5.11 1.55 -5.40
CA GLU A 170 5.82 0.53 -6.17
C GLU A 170 4.92 -0.06 -7.26
N LYS A 171 3.68 -0.43 -6.93
CA LYS A 171 2.69 -0.98 -7.87
C LYS A 171 2.41 -0.01 -9.02
N ALA A 172 2.18 1.25 -8.71
CA ALA A 172 1.97 2.30 -9.71
C ALA A 172 3.21 2.53 -10.58
N SER A 173 4.43 2.53 -9.98
CA SER A 173 5.69 2.64 -10.71
C SER A 173 5.93 1.46 -11.66
N GLN A 174 5.61 0.23 -11.22
CA GLN A 174 5.70 -0.98 -12.07
C GLN A 174 4.71 -0.93 -13.24
N ALA A 175 3.47 -0.47 -12.99
CA ALA A 175 2.46 -0.34 -14.03
C ALA A 175 2.87 0.72 -15.07
N LEU A 176 3.43 1.84 -14.63
CA LEU A 176 3.94 2.88 -15.52
C LEU A 176 5.02 2.35 -16.46
N VAL A 177 5.98 1.58 -15.95
CA VAL A 177 7.02 0.95 -16.78
C VAL A 177 6.42 -0.05 -17.76
N LYS A 178 5.43 -0.83 -17.34
CA LYS A 178 4.75 -1.83 -18.18
C LYS A 178 4.00 -1.21 -19.37
N THR A 179 3.27 -0.10 -19.12
CA THR A 179 2.40 0.51 -20.13
C THR A 179 3.16 1.43 -21.08
N SER A 180 4.18 2.09 -20.60
CA SER A 180 4.78 3.24 -21.29
C SER A 180 6.24 3.04 -21.68
N GLY A 181 6.88 1.99 -21.15
CA GLY A 181 8.31 1.75 -21.33
C GLY A 181 9.20 2.78 -20.63
N ILE A 182 10.49 2.50 -20.58
CA ILE A 182 11.50 3.31 -19.86
C ILE A 182 11.62 4.75 -20.40
N SER A 183 11.27 4.98 -21.67
CA SER A 183 11.40 6.31 -22.30
C SER A 183 10.45 7.38 -21.74
N ILE A 184 9.40 7.01 -21.00
CA ILE A 184 8.44 7.95 -20.41
C ILE A 184 8.84 8.36 -18.98
N VAL A 185 9.71 7.64 -18.32
CA VAL A 185 10.25 8.05 -17.02
C VAL A 185 10.86 9.46 -17.08
N ALA A 186 11.45 9.84 -18.23
CA ALA A 186 11.95 11.18 -18.48
C ALA A 186 10.83 12.25 -18.61
N SER A 187 9.61 11.83 -19.01
CA SER A 187 8.46 12.74 -19.18
C SER A 187 7.66 12.92 -17.87
N VAL A 188 7.67 11.94 -16.99
CA VAL A 188 7.02 11.99 -15.67
C VAL A 188 7.77 12.94 -14.72
N LEU A 189 9.07 13.09 -14.92
CA LEU A 189 9.91 14.05 -14.18
C LEU A 189 9.89 15.46 -14.81
N GLY A 190 9.30 15.62 -16.00
CA GLY A 190 9.18 16.87 -16.74
C GLY A 190 7.72 17.33 -16.80
N VAL A 191 7.45 18.44 -16.17
CA VAL A 191 6.21 19.19 -16.12
C VAL A 191 5.53 19.31 -17.49
N GLY A 192 4.27 18.81 -17.63
CA GLY A 192 3.43 18.96 -18.82
C GLY A 192 2.14 18.14 -18.72
N GLU A 193 1.19 18.38 -19.61
CA GLU A 193 -0.12 17.68 -19.65
C GLU A 193 0.01 16.15 -19.66
N ILE A 194 0.99 15.62 -20.38
CA ILE A 194 1.30 14.18 -20.44
C ILE A 194 1.73 13.64 -19.07
N GLY A 195 2.45 14.45 -18.27
CA GLY A 195 2.83 14.09 -16.90
C GLY A 195 1.62 13.93 -15.99
N ASN A 196 0.65 14.84 -16.10
CA ASN A 196 -0.58 14.82 -15.29
C ASN A 196 -1.45 13.60 -15.62
N GLU A 197 -1.66 13.28 -16.89
CA GLU A 197 -2.41 12.08 -17.30
C GLU A 197 -1.76 10.78 -16.78
N LEU A 198 -0.43 10.68 -16.87
CA LEU A 198 0.31 9.52 -16.38
C LEU A 198 0.25 9.40 -14.86
N MET A 199 0.29 10.52 -14.14
CA MET A 199 0.15 10.54 -12.69
C MET A 199 -1.27 10.14 -12.26
N GLN A 200 -2.29 10.56 -12.99
CA GLN A 200 -3.68 10.16 -12.72
C GLN A 200 -3.86 8.66 -12.95
N GLN A 201 -3.34 8.09 -14.05
CA GLN A 201 -3.33 6.65 -14.28
C GLN A 201 -2.55 5.89 -13.20
N ALA A 202 -1.44 6.44 -12.71
CA ALA A 202 -0.67 5.84 -11.62
C ALA A 202 -1.48 5.81 -10.33
N GLY A 203 -2.25 6.85 -10.03
CA GLY A 203 -3.18 6.90 -8.90
C GLY A 203 -4.25 5.81 -9.01
N ASP A 204 -4.91 5.69 -10.17
CA ASP A 204 -5.93 4.67 -10.41
C ASP A 204 -5.36 3.25 -10.19
N VAL A 205 -4.17 2.97 -10.70
CA VAL A 205 -3.47 1.69 -10.49
C VAL A 205 -3.11 1.48 -9.02
N ALA A 206 -2.63 2.52 -8.34
CA ALA A 206 -2.25 2.45 -6.93
C ALA A 206 -3.43 2.00 -6.04
N PHE A 207 -4.65 2.37 -6.40
CA PHE A 207 -5.83 2.12 -5.57
C PHE A 207 -6.70 0.95 -6.04
N SER A 208 -6.71 0.62 -7.35
CA SER A 208 -7.66 -0.35 -7.92
C SER A 208 -7.09 -1.75 -8.14
N LEU A 209 -5.79 -1.91 -8.41
CA LEU A 209 -5.21 -3.21 -8.71
C LEU A 209 -4.80 -3.98 -7.44
N PRO A 210 -4.88 -5.32 -7.45
CA PRO A 210 -4.41 -6.14 -6.34
C PRO A 210 -2.89 -6.01 -6.13
N PHE A 211 -2.45 -6.22 -4.90
CA PHE A 211 -1.05 -6.32 -4.56
C PHE A 211 -0.44 -7.64 -5.05
N SER A 212 0.85 -7.64 -5.31
CA SER A 212 1.56 -8.87 -5.65
C SER A 212 1.74 -9.75 -4.41
N ARG A 213 1.91 -11.07 -4.60
CA ARG A 213 2.16 -12.00 -3.49
C ARG A 213 3.39 -11.62 -2.65
N THR A 214 4.41 -11.03 -3.28
CA THR A 214 5.60 -10.52 -2.58
C THR A 214 5.24 -9.36 -1.65
N MET A 215 4.46 -8.40 -2.13
CA MET A 215 4.00 -7.26 -1.33
C MET A 215 3.11 -7.72 -0.17
N GLU A 216 2.24 -8.70 -0.41
CA GLU A 216 1.40 -9.29 0.64
C GLU A 216 2.24 -9.97 1.72
N SER A 217 3.24 -10.77 1.32
CA SER A 217 4.14 -11.41 2.27
C SER A 217 4.95 -10.39 3.08
N GLU A 218 5.42 -9.32 2.46
CA GLU A 218 6.12 -8.23 3.16
C GLU A 218 5.19 -7.52 4.15
N ALA A 219 3.95 -7.26 3.76
CA ALA A 219 2.95 -6.62 4.62
C ALA A 219 2.57 -7.52 5.80
N ASP A 220 2.42 -8.82 5.59
CA ASP A 220 2.20 -9.79 6.67
C ASP A 220 3.34 -9.81 7.67
N ILE A 221 4.57 -9.91 7.19
CA ILE A 221 5.76 -10.04 8.04
C ILE A 221 6.01 -8.77 8.84
N LEU A 222 5.93 -7.59 8.21
CA LEU A 222 6.15 -6.32 8.87
C LEU A 222 4.97 -5.97 9.80
N GLY A 223 3.74 -6.23 9.37
CA GLY A 223 2.54 -6.05 10.19
C GLY A 223 2.54 -6.94 11.44
N LEU A 224 3.05 -8.16 11.33
CA LEU A 224 3.25 -9.09 12.45
C LEU A 224 4.20 -8.51 13.50
N GLU A 225 5.33 -7.94 13.07
CA GLU A 225 6.27 -7.30 13.99
C GLU A 225 5.68 -6.03 14.60
N LEU A 226 4.97 -5.22 13.79
CA LEU A 226 4.32 -3.99 14.26
C LEU A 226 3.27 -4.28 15.35
N MET A 227 2.42 -5.31 15.17
CA MET A 227 1.43 -5.66 16.19
C MET A 227 2.07 -6.20 17.46
N ALA A 228 3.15 -7.00 17.35
CA ALA A 228 3.87 -7.51 18.51
C ALA A 228 4.53 -6.39 19.32
N LEU A 229 5.17 -5.41 18.66
CA LEU A 229 5.72 -4.21 19.29
C LEU A 229 4.66 -3.41 20.06
N ALA A 230 3.42 -3.40 19.54
CA ALA A 230 2.28 -2.76 20.20
C ALA A 230 1.66 -3.63 21.32
N GLY A 231 2.23 -4.81 21.64
CA GLY A 231 1.81 -5.70 22.70
C GLY A 231 0.57 -6.53 22.36
N TYR A 232 0.31 -6.82 21.08
CA TYR A 232 -0.73 -7.73 20.60
C TYR A 232 -0.16 -9.11 20.29
N ASP A 233 -0.95 -10.18 20.54
CA ASP A 233 -0.52 -11.55 20.27
C ASP A 233 -0.32 -11.79 18.76
N PRO A 234 0.93 -12.07 18.29
CA PRO A 234 1.20 -12.31 16.88
C PRO A 234 0.52 -13.59 16.33
N ASN A 235 0.09 -14.55 17.19
CA ASN A 235 -0.67 -15.71 16.74
C ASN A 235 -2.02 -15.32 16.13
N ALA A 236 -2.58 -14.19 16.53
CA ALA A 236 -3.83 -13.67 16.00
C ALA A 236 -3.77 -13.35 14.49
N ALA A 237 -2.60 -13.07 13.93
CA ALA A 237 -2.44 -12.92 12.48
C ALA A 237 -2.76 -14.22 11.73
N VAL A 238 -2.41 -15.37 12.30
CA VAL A 238 -2.74 -16.68 11.72
C VAL A 238 -4.24 -16.95 11.82
N THR A 239 -4.86 -16.70 12.96
CA THR A 239 -6.32 -16.93 13.14
C THR A 239 -7.15 -16.01 12.29
N LEU A 240 -6.74 -14.75 12.11
CA LEU A 240 -7.37 -13.79 11.18
C LEU A 240 -7.42 -14.38 9.75
N TRP A 241 -6.26 -14.81 9.20
CA TRP A 241 -6.23 -15.34 7.84
C TRP A 241 -7.00 -16.64 7.68
N GLN A 242 -7.05 -17.49 8.72
CA GLN A 242 -7.91 -18.66 8.72
C GLN A 242 -9.40 -18.31 8.65
N LYS A 243 -9.84 -17.32 9.45
CA LYS A 243 -11.21 -16.81 9.40
C LYS A 243 -11.56 -16.23 8.03
N MET A 244 -10.65 -15.44 7.44
CA MET A 244 -10.86 -14.85 6.12
C MET A 244 -10.94 -15.90 5.01
N LEU A 245 -10.08 -16.92 5.01
CA LEU A 245 -10.14 -18.02 4.06
C LEU A 245 -11.45 -18.81 4.18
N ASN A 246 -11.91 -19.07 5.40
CA ASN A 246 -13.19 -19.75 5.63
C ASN A 246 -14.39 -18.94 5.15
N ALA A 247 -14.35 -17.62 5.33
CA ALA A 247 -15.41 -16.72 4.88
C ALA A 247 -15.47 -16.58 3.35
N SER A 248 -14.35 -16.76 2.65
CA SER A 248 -14.27 -16.62 1.19
C SER A 248 -14.93 -17.76 0.40
N GLY A 249 -15.27 -18.87 1.04
CA GLY A 249 -16.00 -19.99 0.41
C GLY A 249 -17.47 -19.69 0.04
N GLY A 250 -17.98 -18.47 0.35
CA GLY A 250 -19.40 -18.12 0.21
C GLY A 250 -19.70 -16.77 -0.41
N SER A 251 -19.10 -16.34 -1.52
CA SER A 251 -19.23 -15.06 -2.22
C SER A 251 -18.20 -13.99 -1.79
N GLY A 252 -17.30 -13.71 -2.71
CA GLY A 252 -16.31 -12.67 -2.83
C GLY A 252 -16.11 -11.68 -1.67
N SER A 253 -15.26 -12.00 -0.70
CA SER A 253 -14.81 -11.00 0.24
C SER A 253 -14.01 -9.94 -0.51
N SER A 254 -14.40 -8.67 -0.44
CA SER A 254 -13.78 -7.60 -1.22
C SER A 254 -12.30 -7.40 -0.87
N ILE A 255 -11.90 -7.69 0.37
CA ILE A 255 -10.49 -7.64 0.78
C ILE A 255 -9.62 -8.66 0.04
N LEU A 256 -10.13 -9.86 -0.25
CA LEU A 256 -9.35 -10.86 -0.98
C LEU A 256 -9.19 -10.53 -2.47
N SER A 257 -9.98 -9.60 -3.01
CA SER A 257 -9.82 -9.10 -4.37
C SER A 257 -8.61 -8.18 -4.51
N THR A 258 -8.28 -7.41 -3.48
CA THR A 258 -7.13 -6.50 -3.44
C THR A 258 -5.92 -7.11 -2.73
N HIS A 259 -6.14 -8.04 -1.80
CA HIS A 259 -5.12 -8.77 -1.02
C HIS A 259 -5.21 -10.27 -1.28
N PRO A 260 -4.62 -10.79 -2.36
CA PRO A 260 -4.66 -12.20 -2.67
C PRO A 260 -4.15 -13.05 -1.51
N SER A 261 -4.93 -14.02 -1.08
CA SER A 261 -4.60 -14.91 0.01
C SER A 261 -4.33 -16.34 -0.48
N GLY A 262 -3.56 -17.09 0.31
CA GLY A 262 -3.29 -18.48 0.09
C GLY A 262 -2.74 -19.14 1.36
N PRO A 263 -2.73 -20.47 1.44
CA PRO A 263 -2.16 -21.21 2.59
C PRO A 263 -0.71 -20.85 2.89
N GLU A 264 0.03 -20.42 1.87
CA GLU A 264 1.43 -19.98 1.99
C GLU A 264 1.60 -18.77 2.92
N ARG A 265 0.62 -17.84 2.99
CA ARG A 265 0.67 -16.70 3.91
C ARG A 265 0.64 -17.17 5.36
N ILE A 266 -0.24 -18.12 5.70
CA ILE A 266 -0.32 -18.72 7.03
C ILE A 266 1.00 -19.43 7.40
N THR A 267 1.59 -20.16 6.47
CA THR A 267 2.88 -20.84 6.67
C THR A 267 3.99 -19.83 6.94
N THR A 268 4.04 -18.76 6.17
CA THR A 268 5.01 -17.65 6.34
C THR A 268 4.85 -17.03 7.71
N LEU A 269 3.64 -16.62 8.10
CA LEU A 269 3.37 -16.01 9.42
C LEU A 269 3.84 -16.92 10.55
N LYS A 270 3.47 -18.22 10.53
CA LYS A 270 3.91 -19.20 11.55
C LYS A 270 5.43 -19.29 11.67
N SER A 271 6.16 -19.16 10.57
CA SER A 271 7.63 -19.18 10.58
C SER A 271 8.26 -17.90 11.17
N GLN A 272 7.54 -16.78 11.15
CA GLN A 272 8.02 -15.49 11.66
C GLN A 272 7.63 -15.23 13.12
N ILE A 273 6.55 -15.82 13.63
CA ILE A 273 6.09 -15.64 15.01
C ILE A 273 7.22 -15.81 16.05
N PRO A 274 8.08 -16.85 15.99
CA PRO A 274 9.15 -17.01 16.99
C PRO A 274 10.12 -15.83 17.06
N LYS A 275 10.27 -15.04 15.98
CA LYS A 275 11.17 -13.87 15.95
C LYS A 275 10.61 -12.68 16.72
N VAL A 276 9.29 -12.61 16.88
CA VAL A 276 8.59 -11.44 17.45
C VAL A 276 7.84 -11.73 18.75
N ALA A 277 7.65 -13.03 19.08
CA ALA A 277 6.87 -13.44 20.25
C ALA A 277 7.40 -12.86 21.58
N HIS A 278 8.71 -12.61 21.69
CA HIS A 278 9.33 -12.04 22.87
C HIS A 278 9.05 -10.52 23.06
N LEU A 279 8.46 -9.86 22.06
CA LEU A 279 8.07 -8.44 22.12
C LEU A 279 6.77 -8.23 22.89
N VAL A 280 5.98 -9.29 23.03
CA VAL A 280 4.70 -9.28 23.74
C VAL A 280 4.97 -9.66 25.20
N ASN A 281 5.27 -8.67 26.04
CA ASN A 281 5.43 -8.85 27.50
C ASN A 281 4.45 -7.98 28.26
#